data_9a6f3d01071d3f74de03858be6e85314
#
_entry.id   9a6f3d01071d3f74de03858be6e85314
#
_cell.length_a   1.000
_cell.length_b   1.000
_cell.length_c   1.000
_cell.angle_alpha   90.00
_cell.angle_beta   90.00
_cell.angle_gamma   90.00
#
_symmetry.space_group_name_H-M   'P 1'
#
loop_
_entity.id
_entity.type
_entity.pdbx_description
1 polymer ?
#
loop_
_entity_poly.entity_id
_entity_poly.type
_entity_poly.pdbx_seq_one_letter_code
_entity_poly.pdbx_strand_id
1 'polypeptide(L)'
;MATTLQAIRDDFALLDDWEDKYRYVIELGEALPDFPDEARDDAHKVRGCVSQVWLLTEREAGPDPVITFQGDSDAHIVRGLVAIVLALFSGKRASEIGATDAEAFMRGLGLDEHLTPQRANGLRSMIRRIKQDAEAALNEFPGAGGIGDHTPVPSTASDGR
;
A
#
# COMPACT_ATOMS: atom_id res chain seq x y z
N MET A 1 3.91 16.96 -3.24
CA MET A 1 4.52 15.85 -3.93
C MET A 1 4.98 14.82 -2.95
N ALA A 2 4.72 13.57 -3.22
CA ALA A 2 5.10 12.51 -2.28
C ALA A 2 6.61 12.33 -2.24
N THR A 3 7.15 12.02 -1.06
CA THR A 3 8.56 11.78 -0.87
C THR A 3 8.93 10.39 -1.40
N THR A 4 10.07 10.27 -2.05
CA THR A 4 10.50 8.98 -2.60
C THR A 4 10.97 8.04 -1.50
N LEU A 5 10.96 6.75 -1.81
CA LEU A 5 11.42 5.73 -0.88
C LEU A 5 12.87 5.95 -0.48
N GLN A 6 13.74 6.28 -1.45
CA GLN A 6 15.14 6.51 -1.15
C GLN A 6 15.33 7.70 -0.22
N ALA A 7 14.57 8.78 -0.43
CA ALA A 7 14.63 9.94 0.45
C ALA A 7 14.21 9.59 1.86
N ILE A 8 13.18 8.74 2.02
CA ILE A 8 12.74 8.30 3.33
C ILE A 8 13.85 7.51 4.04
N ARG A 9 14.50 6.61 3.34
CA ARG A 9 15.61 5.83 3.91
C ARG A 9 16.77 6.72 4.32
N ASP A 10 17.12 7.68 3.46
CA ASP A 10 18.23 8.59 3.73
C ASP A 10 17.92 9.48 4.93
N ASP A 11 16.70 9.99 5.00
CA ASP A 11 16.29 10.87 6.09
C ASP A 11 16.24 10.10 7.42
N PHE A 12 15.73 8.87 7.41
CA PHE A 12 15.71 8.05 8.61
C PHE A 12 17.14 7.78 9.10
N ALA A 13 18.08 7.59 8.20
CA ALA A 13 19.46 7.32 8.56
C ALA A 13 20.12 8.55 9.20
N LEU A 14 19.64 9.75 8.90
CA LEU A 14 20.19 10.98 9.46
C LEU A 14 19.61 11.33 10.82
N LEU A 15 18.45 10.78 11.15
CA LEU A 15 17.76 11.09 12.40
C LEU A 15 18.21 10.08 13.47
N ASP A 16 18.60 10.58 14.65
CA ASP A 16 19.16 9.72 15.67
C ASP A 16 18.13 9.18 16.64
N ASP A 17 17.14 9.95 17.00
CA ASP A 17 16.19 9.48 17.99
C ASP A 17 14.78 9.33 17.42
N TRP A 18 13.94 8.59 18.13
CA TRP A 18 12.60 8.27 17.65
C TRP A 18 11.63 9.42 17.76
N GLU A 19 11.89 10.39 18.60
CA GLU A 19 11.06 11.58 18.67
C GLU A 19 11.15 12.35 17.35
N ASP A 20 12.38 12.52 16.83
CA ASP A 20 12.60 13.20 15.56
C ASP A 20 12.05 12.37 14.38
N LYS A 21 12.23 11.06 14.41
CA LYS A 21 11.69 10.18 13.37
C LYS A 21 10.18 10.21 13.37
N TYR A 22 9.56 10.23 14.53
CA TYR A 22 8.11 10.30 14.67
C TYR A 22 7.57 11.59 14.05
N ARG A 23 8.23 12.71 14.34
CA ARG A 23 7.84 14.00 13.75
C ARG A 23 8.01 13.98 12.23
N TYR A 24 9.08 13.36 11.76
CA TYR A 24 9.32 13.21 10.33
C TYR A 24 8.21 12.37 9.66
N VAL A 25 7.77 11.30 10.30
CA VAL A 25 6.68 10.47 9.76
C VAL A 25 5.41 11.32 9.63
N ILE A 26 5.10 12.13 10.62
CA ILE A 26 3.93 13.01 10.56
C ILE A 26 4.06 13.98 9.37
N GLU A 27 5.25 14.53 9.15
CA GLU A 27 5.49 15.44 8.03
C GLU A 27 5.31 14.74 6.68
N LEU A 28 5.68 13.47 6.58
CA LEU A 28 5.45 12.70 5.36
C LEU A 28 3.97 12.60 5.06
N GLY A 29 3.16 12.43 6.08
CA GLY A 29 1.70 12.37 5.92
C GLY A 29 1.13 13.70 5.45
N GLU A 30 1.69 14.81 5.94
CA GLU A 30 1.24 16.15 5.52
C GLU A 30 1.55 16.42 4.05
N ALA A 31 2.57 15.77 3.51
CA ALA A 31 2.97 15.94 2.12
C ALA A 31 2.16 15.08 1.15
N LEU A 32 1.26 14.21 1.64
CA LEU A 32 0.44 13.41 0.76
C LEU A 32 -0.49 14.29 -0.08
N PRO A 33 -0.73 13.93 -1.34
CA PRO A 33 -1.74 14.63 -2.14
C PRO A 33 -3.12 14.52 -1.52
N ASP A 34 -3.99 15.46 -1.84
CA ASP A 34 -5.36 15.45 -1.34
C ASP A 34 -6.07 14.19 -1.79
N PHE A 35 -6.79 13.56 -0.87
CA PHE A 35 -7.54 12.35 -1.14
C PHE A 35 -8.98 12.72 -1.50
N PRO A 36 -9.56 12.11 -2.56
CA PRO A 36 -10.93 12.45 -2.96
C PRO A 36 -11.93 12.12 -1.86
N ASP A 37 -12.79 13.08 -1.51
CA ASP A 37 -13.80 12.86 -0.49
C ASP A 37 -14.75 11.73 -0.82
N GLU A 38 -15.09 11.58 -2.10
CA GLU A 38 -16.01 10.52 -2.52
C GLU A 38 -15.41 9.12 -2.36
N ALA A 39 -14.11 9.01 -2.16
CA ALA A 39 -13.47 7.72 -1.91
C ALA A 39 -13.29 7.42 -0.43
N ARG A 40 -13.70 8.33 0.47
CA ARG A 40 -13.67 8.07 1.91
C ARG A 40 -14.91 7.30 2.32
N ASP A 41 -15.05 6.10 1.81
CA ASP A 41 -16.20 5.23 2.05
C ASP A 41 -15.76 3.85 2.48
N ASP A 42 -16.71 2.96 2.75
CA ASP A 42 -16.40 1.63 3.25
C ASP A 42 -15.69 0.77 2.21
N ALA A 43 -15.95 0.98 0.94
CA ALA A 43 -15.31 0.18 -0.12
C ALA A 43 -13.80 0.43 -0.18
N HIS A 44 -13.35 1.64 0.13
CA HIS A 44 -11.94 1.99 0.10
C HIS A 44 -11.28 1.90 1.46
N LYS A 45 -12.06 1.60 2.51
CA LYS A 45 -11.52 1.56 3.86
C LYS A 45 -10.70 0.29 4.08
N VAL A 46 -9.53 0.46 4.69
CA VAL A 46 -8.66 -0.66 5.03
C VAL A 46 -9.14 -1.26 6.35
N ARG A 47 -9.46 -2.55 6.33
CA ARG A 47 -9.91 -3.24 7.54
C ARG A 47 -8.71 -3.61 8.41
N GLY A 48 -8.93 -3.69 9.70
CA GLY A 48 -7.88 -4.08 10.65
C GLY A 48 -7.10 -2.94 11.25
N CYS A 49 -7.49 -1.69 10.93
CA CYS A 49 -6.85 -0.51 11.50
C CYS A 49 -7.75 0.10 12.56
N VAL A 50 -7.17 0.56 13.67
CA VAL A 50 -7.92 1.26 14.72
C VAL A 50 -8.36 2.63 14.22
N SER A 51 -7.43 3.38 13.61
CA SER A 51 -7.77 4.65 12.95
C SER A 51 -8.41 4.35 11.61
N GLN A 52 -9.19 5.30 11.09
CA GLN A 52 -9.73 5.15 9.74
C GLN A 52 -8.63 5.35 8.72
N VAL A 53 -8.50 4.41 7.81
CA VAL A 53 -7.53 4.46 6.72
C VAL A 53 -8.25 4.12 5.44
N TRP A 54 -8.03 4.91 4.40
CA TRP A 54 -8.62 4.67 3.08
C TRP A 54 -7.53 4.54 2.04
N LEU A 55 -7.72 3.63 1.08
CA LEU A 55 -6.82 3.46 -0.07
C LEU A 55 -7.64 3.45 -1.34
N LEU A 56 -7.17 4.22 -2.32
CA LEU A 56 -7.75 4.25 -3.65
C LEU A 56 -6.70 3.67 -4.59
N THR A 57 -7.07 2.62 -5.31
CA THR A 57 -6.16 1.88 -6.18
C THR A 57 -6.53 2.12 -7.63
N GLU A 58 -5.57 2.53 -8.44
CA GLU A 58 -5.74 2.70 -9.88
C GLU A 58 -4.68 1.88 -10.59
N ARG A 59 -5.02 1.34 -11.74
CA ARG A 59 -4.08 0.48 -12.47
C ARG A 59 -4.24 0.67 -13.97
N GLU A 60 -3.15 0.42 -14.68
CA GLU A 60 -3.16 0.41 -16.12
C GLU A 60 -3.84 -0.87 -16.61
N ALA A 61 -4.16 -0.93 -17.90
CA ALA A 61 -4.63 -2.15 -18.50
C ALA A 61 -3.45 -3.08 -18.76
N GLY A 62 -3.71 -4.36 -18.82
CA GLY A 62 -2.70 -5.34 -19.22
C GLY A 62 -2.48 -6.42 -18.19
N PRO A 63 -1.63 -7.40 -18.53
CA PRO A 63 -1.43 -8.59 -17.70
C PRO A 63 -0.59 -8.37 -16.45
N ASP A 64 0.28 -7.36 -16.45
CA ASP A 64 1.08 -7.05 -15.25
C ASP A 64 1.11 -5.53 -15.12
N PRO A 65 -0.02 -4.94 -14.71
CA PRO A 65 -0.15 -3.48 -14.76
C PRO A 65 0.66 -2.76 -13.70
N VAL A 66 1.04 -1.53 -14.03
CA VAL A 66 1.54 -0.60 -13.01
C VAL A 66 0.34 -0.15 -12.20
N ILE A 67 0.49 -0.19 -10.88
CA ILE A 67 -0.58 0.18 -9.96
C ILE A 67 -0.15 1.39 -9.16
N THR A 68 -1.05 2.38 -9.10
CA THR A 68 -0.81 3.57 -8.29
C THR A 68 -1.85 3.62 -7.19
N PHE A 69 -1.43 4.14 -6.04
CA PHE A 69 -2.27 4.21 -4.86
C PHE A 69 -2.34 5.64 -4.35
N GLN A 70 -3.49 6.01 -3.83
CA GLN A 70 -3.63 7.20 -3.01
C GLN A 70 -4.15 6.72 -1.66
N GLY A 71 -3.84 7.45 -0.61
CA GLY A 71 -4.28 7.04 0.72
C GLY A 71 -4.45 8.22 1.66
N ASP A 72 -5.22 7.99 2.71
CA ASP A 72 -5.46 8.99 3.74
C ASP A 72 -5.84 8.30 5.05
N SER A 73 -5.78 9.06 6.13
CA SER A 73 -6.23 8.60 7.45
C SER A 73 -6.70 9.79 8.26
N ASP A 74 -7.52 9.53 9.25
CA ASP A 74 -7.97 10.57 10.18
C ASP A 74 -6.98 10.81 11.33
N ALA A 75 -5.87 10.06 11.39
CA ALA A 75 -4.83 10.25 12.41
C ALA A 75 -3.52 10.65 11.74
N HIS A 76 -2.87 11.70 12.27
CA HIS A 76 -1.67 12.28 11.65
C HIS A 76 -0.51 11.29 11.51
N ILE A 77 -0.23 10.51 12.55
CA ILE A 77 0.86 9.55 12.49
C ILE A 77 0.54 8.43 11.51
N VAL A 78 -0.72 8.02 11.44
CA VAL A 78 -1.14 6.96 10.52
C VAL A 78 -1.07 7.45 9.09
N ARG A 79 -1.41 8.74 8.83
CA ARG A 79 -1.20 9.32 7.49
C ARG A 79 0.26 9.23 7.08
N GLY A 80 1.17 9.44 8.01
CA GLY A 80 2.60 9.30 7.74
C GLY A 80 2.97 7.86 7.39
N LEU A 81 2.39 6.89 8.09
CA LEU A 81 2.60 5.49 7.75
C LEU A 81 2.03 5.14 6.39
N VAL A 82 0.88 5.73 6.03
CA VAL A 82 0.32 5.60 4.68
C VAL A 82 1.33 6.12 3.66
N ALA A 83 1.92 7.30 3.91
CA ALA A 83 2.90 7.88 2.99
C ALA A 83 4.09 6.94 2.77
N ILE A 84 4.58 6.30 3.83
CA ILE A 84 5.69 5.36 3.73
C ILE A 84 5.29 4.14 2.90
N VAL A 85 4.12 3.58 3.15
CA VAL A 85 3.64 2.41 2.42
C VAL A 85 3.45 2.74 0.94
N LEU A 86 2.90 3.91 0.63
CA LEU A 86 2.71 4.32 -0.76
C LEU A 86 4.06 4.54 -1.45
N ALA A 87 5.05 5.07 -0.75
CA ALA A 87 6.38 5.23 -1.32
C ALA A 87 7.00 3.88 -1.68
N LEU A 88 6.68 2.84 -0.90
CA LEU A 88 7.20 1.50 -1.15
C LEU A 88 6.52 0.83 -2.34
N PHE A 89 5.23 1.03 -2.53
CA PHE A 89 4.44 0.24 -3.47
C PHE A 89 3.88 0.99 -4.67
N SER A 90 3.56 2.27 -4.54
CA SER A 90 2.85 2.98 -5.62
C SER A 90 3.76 3.16 -6.84
N GLY A 91 3.22 2.94 -8.01
CA GLY A 91 3.97 3.08 -9.26
C GLY A 91 4.74 1.84 -9.66
N LYS A 92 4.56 0.74 -8.96
CA LYS A 92 5.20 -0.54 -9.30
C LYS A 92 4.24 -1.45 -10.02
N ARG A 93 4.80 -2.43 -10.73
CA ARG A 93 3.98 -3.44 -11.39
C ARG A 93 3.40 -4.40 -10.35
N ALA A 94 2.25 -4.98 -10.66
CA ALA A 94 1.57 -5.89 -9.75
C ALA A 94 2.49 -7.03 -9.28
N SER A 95 3.29 -7.59 -10.19
CA SER A 95 4.21 -8.66 -9.83
C SER A 95 5.31 -8.20 -8.87
N GLU A 96 5.79 -6.96 -9.04
CA GLU A 96 6.79 -6.40 -8.16
C GLU A 96 6.23 -6.14 -6.76
N ILE A 97 4.98 -5.69 -6.69
CA ILE A 97 4.30 -5.49 -5.41
C ILE A 97 4.23 -6.81 -4.65
N GLY A 98 3.82 -7.87 -5.34
CA GLY A 98 3.72 -9.19 -4.72
C GLY A 98 5.07 -9.70 -4.20
N ALA A 99 6.16 -9.37 -4.89
CA ALA A 99 7.49 -9.85 -4.54
C ALA A 99 8.20 -8.99 -3.48
N THR A 100 7.65 -7.84 -3.13
CA THR A 100 8.28 -6.93 -2.18
C THR A 100 8.21 -7.46 -0.75
N ASP A 101 9.35 -7.52 -0.07
CA ASP A 101 9.40 -7.95 1.33
C ASP A 101 9.19 -6.73 2.22
N ALA A 102 7.93 -6.47 2.55
CA ALA A 102 7.56 -5.30 3.36
C ALA A 102 8.01 -5.43 4.81
N GLU A 103 8.07 -6.65 5.34
CA GLU A 103 8.55 -6.86 6.71
C GLU A 103 10.03 -6.48 6.84
N ALA A 104 10.85 -6.85 5.86
CA ALA A 104 12.25 -6.46 5.86
C ALA A 104 12.40 -4.94 5.77
N PHE A 105 11.56 -4.29 4.97
CA PHE A 105 11.58 -2.85 4.86
C PHE A 105 11.21 -2.19 6.18
N MET A 106 10.18 -2.67 6.85
CA MET A 106 9.77 -2.13 8.16
C MET A 106 10.88 -2.28 9.19
N ARG A 107 11.54 -3.45 9.22
CA ARG A 107 12.65 -3.67 10.14
C ARG A 107 13.81 -2.74 9.83
N GLY A 108 14.08 -2.50 8.55
CA GLY A 108 15.16 -1.61 8.15
C GLY A 108 14.97 -0.17 8.61
N LEU A 109 13.72 0.26 8.78
CA LEU A 109 13.41 1.58 9.33
C LEU A 109 13.20 1.54 10.85
N GLY A 110 13.19 0.36 11.47
CA GLY A 110 12.95 0.22 12.90
C GLY A 110 11.49 0.38 13.30
N LEU A 111 10.58 0.33 12.34
CA LEU A 111 9.17 0.56 12.62
C LEU A 111 8.54 -0.54 13.46
N ASP A 112 8.99 -1.78 13.27
CA ASP A 112 8.45 -2.91 14.01
C ASP A 112 8.77 -2.82 15.50
N GLU A 113 9.86 -2.15 15.89
CA GLU A 113 10.26 -2.02 17.30
C GLU A 113 9.64 -0.80 17.97
N HIS A 114 9.36 0.24 17.21
CA HIS A 114 9.01 1.53 17.80
C HIS A 114 7.54 1.94 17.62
N LEU A 115 6.78 1.19 16.85
CA LEU A 115 5.35 1.42 16.76
C LEU A 115 4.64 0.64 17.86
N THR A 116 3.52 1.18 18.35
CA THR A 116 2.66 0.40 19.24
C THR A 116 2.14 -0.82 18.48
N PRO A 117 1.74 -1.88 19.17
CA PRO A 117 1.18 -3.06 18.48
C PRO A 117 0.00 -2.72 17.58
N GLN A 118 -0.85 -1.79 17.99
CA GLN A 118 -2.00 -1.37 17.17
C GLN A 118 -1.57 -0.73 15.88
N ARG A 119 -0.56 0.16 15.93
CA ARG A 119 -0.07 0.84 14.73
C ARG A 119 0.69 -0.12 13.82
N ALA A 120 1.47 -1.04 14.40
CA ALA A 120 2.17 -2.05 13.60
C ALA A 120 1.17 -2.96 12.88
N ASN A 121 0.09 -3.34 13.56
CA ASN A 121 -0.96 -4.16 12.95
C ASN A 121 -1.69 -3.40 11.85
N GLY A 122 -1.95 -2.11 12.05
CA GLY A 122 -2.56 -1.26 11.02
C GLY A 122 -1.68 -1.16 9.79
N LEU A 123 -0.38 -1.00 10.00
CA LEU A 123 0.58 -0.96 8.90
C LEU A 123 0.57 -2.28 8.11
N ARG A 124 0.55 -3.40 8.80
CA ARG A 124 0.47 -4.71 8.16
C ARG A 124 -0.85 -4.91 7.41
N SER A 125 -1.94 -4.36 7.93
CA SER A 125 -3.24 -4.41 7.25
C SER A 125 -3.22 -3.63 5.95
N MET A 126 -2.58 -2.46 5.93
CA MET A 126 -2.42 -1.68 4.71
C MET A 126 -1.61 -2.46 3.67
N ILE A 127 -0.50 -3.05 4.10
CA ILE A 127 0.36 -3.84 3.21
C ILE A 127 -0.41 -5.02 2.64
N ARG A 128 -1.18 -5.69 3.47
CA ARG A 128 -1.99 -6.84 3.03
C ARG A 128 -3.02 -6.41 1.98
N ARG A 129 -3.69 -5.28 2.21
CA ARG A 129 -4.69 -4.77 1.25
C ARG A 129 -4.04 -4.44 -0.08
N ILE A 130 -2.87 -3.80 -0.06
CA ILE A 130 -2.15 -3.45 -1.28
C ILE A 130 -1.75 -4.71 -2.06
N LYS A 131 -1.25 -5.73 -1.35
CA LYS A 131 -0.87 -6.99 -2.01
C LYS A 131 -2.08 -7.74 -2.54
N GLN A 132 -3.22 -7.67 -1.86
CA GLN A 132 -4.46 -8.25 -2.35
C GLN A 132 -4.92 -7.56 -3.64
N ASP A 133 -4.81 -6.24 -3.70
CA ASP A 133 -5.19 -5.49 -4.90
C ASP A 133 -4.26 -5.84 -6.07
N ALA A 134 -2.97 -6.03 -5.81
CA ALA A 134 -2.02 -6.43 -6.84
C ALA A 134 -2.33 -7.84 -7.35
N GLU A 135 -2.64 -8.75 -6.44
CA GLU A 135 -2.99 -10.12 -6.81
C GLU A 135 -4.27 -10.15 -7.65
N ALA A 136 -5.26 -9.35 -7.26
CA ALA A 136 -6.51 -9.26 -8.03
C ALA A 136 -6.25 -8.75 -9.44
N ALA A 137 -5.33 -7.79 -9.58
CA ALA A 137 -4.98 -7.25 -10.89
C ALA A 137 -4.33 -8.31 -11.78
N LEU A 138 -3.47 -9.15 -11.20
CA LEU A 138 -2.85 -10.24 -11.95
C LEU A 138 -3.86 -11.31 -12.35
N ASN A 139 -4.83 -11.58 -11.49
CA ASN A 139 -5.82 -12.61 -11.75
C ASN A 139 -6.83 -12.25 -12.82
N GLU A 140 -6.94 -10.97 -13.18
CA GLU A 140 -7.81 -10.58 -14.28
C GLU A 140 -7.29 -11.03 -15.63
N PHE A 141 -6.01 -11.41 -15.70
CA PHE A 141 -5.40 -11.89 -16.93
C PHE A 141 -4.71 -13.21 -16.60
N PRO A 142 -5.49 -14.28 -16.39
CA PRO A 142 -4.91 -15.55 -15.91
C PRO A 142 -3.75 -16.08 -16.73
N GLY A 143 -3.77 -15.87 -18.01
CA GLY A 143 -2.67 -16.32 -18.86
C GLY A 143 -1.39 -15.58 -18.62
N ALA A 144 -1.45 -14.39 -18.05
CA ALA A 144 -0.26 -13.59 -17.85
C ALA A 144 0.62 -14.12 -16.72
N GLY A 145 0.04 -14.87 -15.82
CA GLY A 145 0.83 -15.48 -14.78
C GLY A 145 1.65 -16.65 -15.26
N GLY A 146 1.59 -16.87 -16.47
CA GLY A 146 2.31 -17.97 -17.03
C GLY A 146 1.65 -19.29 -16.87
N ILE A 147 0.51 -19.33 -16.35
CA ILE A 147 -0.09 -20.47 -16.14
C ILE A 147 -1.19 -20.67 -16.79
N GLY A 148 -1.25 -20.59 -17.54
CA GLY A 148 -2.22 -20.74 -18.22
C GLY A 148 -3.39 -21.36 -17.83
N ASP A 149 -3.95 -21.64 -17.68
CA ASP A 149 -4.88 -22.26 -17.72
C ASP A 149 -5.91 -22.18 -17.05
N HIS A 150 -6.17 -21.99 -16.98
CA HIS A 150 -6.98 -22.01 -16.47
C HIS A 150 -8.23 -21.51 -16.86
N THR A 151 -8.78 -21.62 -17.01
CA THR A 151 -9.60 -21.36 -17.58
C THR A 151 -10.67 -20.73 -17.54
N PRO A 152 -11.29 -20.50 -17.96
CA PRO A 152 -12.02 -19.72 -18.01
C PRO A 152 -13.20 -19.49 -17.76
N VAL A 153 -13.35 -19.52 -17.53
CA VAL A 153 -14.10 -19.35 -17.41
C VAL A 153 -14.89 -18.88 -17.45
N PRO A 154 -15.12 -18.79 -17.50
CA PRO A 154 -15.88 -18.41 -17.51
C PRO A 154 -16.59 -17.98 -17.39
N SER A 155 -16.83 -17.90 -17.32
CA SER A 155 -17.31 -17.80 -17.42
C SER A 155 -17.98 -17.55 -17.33
N THR A 156 -18.34 -17.47 -17.44
CA THR A 156 -18.88 -17.52 -17.70
C THR A 156 -19.44 -17.54 -17.69
N ALA A 157 -19.72 -17.53 -17.83
CA ALA A 157 -20.09 -17.84 -18.14
C ALA A 157 -20.66 -17.97 -18.14
N SER A 158 -20.99 -17.88 -18.10
CA SER A 158 -21.37 -18.26 -18.36
C SER A 158 -21.95 -18.47 -18.41
N ASP A 159 -22.30 -18.41 -18.36
CA ASP A 159 -22.65 -18.80 -18.64
C ASP A 159 -23.14 -19.06 -18.77
N GLY A 160 -23.59 -19.03 -19.10
CA GLY A 160 -23.84 -19.48 -19.35
C GLY A 160 -24.24 -19.65 -19.31
N ARG A 161 -24.44 -19.61 -19.09
CA ARG A 161 -24.57 -19.87 -19.08
C ARG A 161 -24.89 -19.90 -19.30
#